data_ad201c780b1daab6ad00ff773b0c2571
#
_entry.id   ad201c780b1daab6ad00ff773b0c2571
#
_cell.length_a   1.000
_cell.length_b   1.000
_cell.length_c   1.000
_cell.angle_alpha   90.00
_cell.angle_beta   90.00
_cell.angle_gamma   90.00
#
_symmetry.space_group_name_H-M   'P 1'
#
loop_
_entity.id
_entity.type
_entity.pdbx_description
1 polymer ?
#
loop_
_entity_poly.entity_id
_entity_poly.type
_entity_poly.pdbx_seq_one_letter_code
_entity_poly.pdbx_strand_id
1 'polypeptide(L)'
;FDFIPTSDVISFKYVFGSEEYLEFVSSFNDVFGFFLSGPNPAGGNYVEENLAIIPGTINTPVSIFNVNNVSNSAYYIDNGDGFTAPQNTDPTVIQFDGFTTPLTATANVNCGDTYHIKIVVADAVDWVWDSGIFLEAGSFYSPTLAVSDNLGLDSSIMNITCNTQITLTANGGGLAANYQWFDSSLNLI
;
A
#
# COMPACT_ATOMS: atom_id res chain seq x y z
N PHE A 1 4.13 9.52 -10.43
CA PHE A 1 5.37 10.02 -9.84
C PHE A 1 6.45 8.95 -9.84
N ASP A 2 7.71 9.40 -9.86
CA ASP A 2 8.86 8.50 -9.77
C ASP A 2 9.35 8.42 -8.32
N PHE A 3 9.90 7.27 -7.95
CA PHE A 3 10.49 7.05 -6.65
C PHE A 3 11.64 6.03 -6.71
N ILE A 4 12.48 6.05 -5.68
CA ILE A 4 13.59 5.10 -5.50
C ILE A 4 13.37 4.40 -4.15
N PRO A 5 13.02 3.09 -4.15
CA PRO A 5 12.82 2.36 -2.91
C PRO A 5 14.12 2.18 -2.13
N THR A 6 14.02 2.17 -0.82
CA THR A 6 15.12 1.94 0.11
C THR A 6 15.17 0.50 0.63
N SER A 7 14.28 -0.36 0.15
CA SER A 7 14.25 -1.80 0.44
C SER A 7 13.73 -2.58 -0.77
N ASP A 8 13.60 -3.88 -0.63
CA ASP A 8 13.11 -4.81 -1.65
C ASP A 8 11.57 -4.93 -1.72
N VAL A 9 10.84 -4.15 -0.92
CA VAL A 9 9.38 -4.09 -0.91
C VAL A 9 8.90 -2.65 -0.80
N ILE A 10 7.84 -2.34 -1.53
CA ILE A 10 7.02 -1.15 -1.29
C ILE A 10 5.62 -1.57 -0.87
N SER A 11 5.00 -0.76 -0.05
CA SER A 11 3.58 -0.91 0.30
C SER A 11 2.94 0.43 0.58
N PHE A 12 1.64 0.51 0.39
CA PHE A 12 0.80 1.64 0.84
C PHE A 12 -0.62 1.18 1.06
N LYS A 13 -1.33 1.90 1.94
CA LYS A 13 -2.71 1.59 2.27
C LYS A 13 -3.66 2.60 1.67
N TYR A 14 -4.82 2.12 1.26
CA TYR A 14 -5.84 2.92 0.62
C TYR A 14 -7.25 2.42 0.93
N VAL A 15 -8.22 3.30 0.69
CA VAL A 15 -9.65 3.00 0.66
C VAL A 15 -10.19 3.52 -0.66
N PHE A 16 -10.96 2.72 -1.36
CA PHE A 16 -11.75 3.14 -2.53
C PHE A 16 -13.18 3.40 -2.09
N GLY A 17 -13.78 4.49 -2.55
CA GLY A 17 -15.17 4.84 -2.31
C GLY A 17 -15.87 5.26 -3.59
N SER A 18 -17.18 5.04 -3.66
CA SER A 18 -18.00 5.39 -4.81
C SER A 18 -19.43 5.74 -4.38
N GLU A 19 -20.04 6.70 -5.07
CA GLU A 19 -21.47 7.03 -4.98
C GLU A 19 -22.34 6.04 -5.78
N GLU A 20 -21.74 5.12 -6.54
CA GLU A 20 -22.47 4.11 -7.33
C GLU A 20 -22.83 2.84 -6.58
N TYR A 21 -22.42 2.70 -5.33
CA TYR A 21 -22.85 1.63 -4.45
C TYR A 21 -24.27 1.92 -3.92
N LEU A 22 -25.23 1.02 -3.86
CA LEU A 22 -25.28 -0.36 -4.40
C LEU A 22 -26.11 -0.40 -5.68
N GLU A 23 -26.80 0.72 -6.00
CA GLU A 23 -27.84 0.85 -7.00
C GLU A 23 -27.33 0.52 -8.40
N PHE A 24 -26.08 0.87 -8.65
CA PHE A 24 -25.47 0.76 -9.96
C PHE A 24 -24.47 -0.39 -10.09
N VAL A 25 -24.26 -1.16 -9.02
CA VAL A 25 -23.52 -2.43 -9.09
C VAL A 25 -24.16 -3.33 -10.14
N SER A 26 -23.40 -3.76 -11.12
CA SER A 26 -23.80 -4.47 -12.34
C SER A 26 -24.19 -3.61 -13.56
N SER A 27 -24.28 -2.31 -13.44
CA SER A 27 -24.59 -1.38 -14.54
C SER A 27 -23.41 -0.48 -14.91
N PHE A 28 -22.80 0.13 -13.91
CA PHE A 28 -21.63 1.01 -14.04
C PHE A 28 -20.51 0.42 -13.19
N ASN A 29 -19.29 0.49 -13.66
CA ASN A 29 -18.15 -0.17 -12.99
C ASN A 29 -17.02 0.80 -12.76
N ASP A 30 -17.21 1.72 -11.86
CA ASP A 30 -16.13 2.59 -11.46
C ASP A 30 -14.93 1.81 -10.95
N VAL A 31 -13.79 2.23 -11.41
CA VAL A 31 -12.54 1.51 -11.24
C VAL A 31 -11.42 2.39 -10.74
N PHE A 32 -10.49 1.74 -10.12
CA PHE A 32 -9.30 2.36 -9.60
C PHE A 32 -8.08 1.47 -9.87
N GLY A 33 -6.93 2.08 -10.07
CA GLY A 33 -5.69 1.35 -10.26
C GLY A 33 -4.46 2.11 -9.77
N PHE A 34 -3.51 1.33 -9.24
CA PHE A 34 -2.13 1.73 -8.98
C PHE A 34 -1.22 0.99 -9.95
N PHE A 35 -0.77 1.65 -10.99
CA PHE A 35 0.04 1.04 -12.03
C PHE A 35 1.52 1.27 -11.78
N LEU A 36 2.25 0.19 -11.51
CA LEU A 36 3.69 0.20 -11.29
C LEU A 36 4.42 -0.10 -12.60
N SER A 37 5.48 0.66 -12.87
CA SER A 37 6.45 0.40 -13.95
C SER A 37 7.86 0.51 -13.40
N GLY A 38 8.77 -0.34 -13.90
CA GLY A 38 10.16 -0.38 -13.48
C GLY A 38 10.73 -1.80 -13.46
N PRO A 39 11.98 -1.99 -13.01
CA PRO A 39 12.60 -3.31 -12.96
C PRO A 39 11.83 -4.28 -12.07
N ASN A 40 11.61 -5.53 -12.56
CA ASN A 40 10.96 -6.56 -11.76
C ASN A 40 12.05 -7.49 -11.15
N PRO A 41 12.14 -7.62 -9.81
CA PRO A 41 13.10 -8.52 -9.17
C PRO A 41 13.02 -9.98 -9.63
N ALA A 42 11.85 -10.43 -10.09
CA ALA A 42 11.67 -11.76 -10.66
C ALA A 42 12.17 -11.90 -12.12
N GLY A 43 12.63 -10.80 -12.72
CA GLY A 43 13.14 -10.69 -14.08
C GLY A 43 12.26 -9.85 -15.00
N GLY A 44 12.88 -9.15 -15.93
CA GLY A 44 12.20 -8.21 -16.84
C GLY A 44 11.78 -6.91 -16.14
N ASN A 45 10.64 -6.37 -16.54
CA ASN A 45 10.09 -5.12 -15.99
C ASN A 45 8.61 -5.28 -15.65
N TYR A 46 8.14 -4.56 -14.64
CA TYR A 46 6.74 -4.18 -14.51
C TYR A 46 6.40 -3.19 -15.64
N VAL A 47 5.30 -3.44 -16.32
CA VAL A 47 4.78 -2.57 -17.39
C VAL A 47 3.35 -2.22 -17.05
N GLU A 48 3.16 -1.13 -16.32
CA GLU A 48 1.85 -0.71 -15.79
C GLU A 48 1.12 -1.86 -15.05
N GLU A 49 1.84 -2.58 -14.19
CA GLU A 49 1.28 -3.64 -13.34
C GLU A 49 0.34 -3.03 -12.30
N ASN A 50 -0.93 -3.45 -12.30
CA ASN A 50 -1.90 -2.92 -11.34
C ASN A 50 -1.72 -3.58 -9.96
N LEU A 51 -1.40 -2.77 -8.96
CA LEU A 51 -1.25 -3.20 -7.57
C LEU A 51 -2.56 -3.12 -6.76
N ALA A 52 -3.61 -2.50 -7.31
CA ALA A 52 -4.91 -2.40 -6.67
C ALA A 52 -5.72 -3.69 -6.86
N ILE A 53 -5.25 -4.75 -6.26
CA ILE A 53 -5.81 -6.11 -6.37
C ILE A 53 -6.46 -6.51 -5.06
N ILE A 54 -7.59 -7.21 -5.15
CA ILE A 54 -8.32 -7.71 -3.97
C ILE A 54 -7.47 -8.78 -3.28
N PRO A 55 -7.24 -8.66 -1.96
CA PRO A 55 -6.43 -9.61 -1.21
C PRO A 55 -6.92 -11.06 -1.36
N GLY A 56 -5.99 -11.98 -1.55
CA GLY A 56 -6.29 -13.41 -1.74
C GLY A 56 -6.70 -13.81 -3.16
N THR A 57 -6.79 -12.86 -4.09
CA THR A 57 -7.00 -13.13 -5.52
C THR A 57 -5.68 -13.01 -6.29
N ILE A 58 -5.63 -13.56 -7.50
CA ILE A 58 -4.41 -13.49 -8.33
C ILE A 58 -4.32 -12.13 -9.04
N ASN A 59 -5.39 -11.70 -9.70
CA ASN A 59 -5.41 -10.48 -10.54
C ASN A 59 -6.80 -9.82 -10.57
N THR A 60 -7.62 -9.97 -9.54
CA THR A 60 -8.94 -9.33 -9.51
C THR A 60 -8.78 -7.88 -9.05
N PRO A 61 -8.98 -6.87 -9.92
CA PRO A 61 -8.81 -5.48 -9.55
C PRO A 61 -9.91 -5.01 -8.60
N VAL A 62 -9.61 -4.00 -7.81
CA VAL A 62 -10.61 -3.30 -7.00
C VAL A 62 -11.49 -2.46 -7.92
N SER A 63 -12.80 -2.67 -7.81
CA SER A 63 -13.86 -1.93 -8.52
C SER A 63 -15.18 -2.18 -7.81
N ILE A 64 -16.23 -1.42 -8.13
CA ILE A 64 -17.55 -1.63 -7.53
C ILE A 64 -18.15 -3.00 -7.90
N PHE A 65 -17.84 -3.56 -9.09
CA PHE A 65 -18.32 -4.90 -9.47
C PHE A 65 -17.63 -6.01 -8.69
N ASN A 66 -16.40 -5.79 -8.29
CA ASN A 66 -15.58 -6.82 -7.64
C ASN A 66 -15.61 -6.73 -6.11
N VAL A 67 -15.95 -5.56 -5.54
CA VAL A 67 -16.11 -5.37 -4.08
C VAL A 67 -17.45 -4.70 -3.82
N ASN A 68 -18.41 -5.44 -3.27
CA ASN A 68 -19.74 -4.96 -2.95
C ASN A 68 -20.41 -5.90 -1.91
N ASN A 69 -21.67 -5.73 -1.63
CA ASN A 69 -22.40 -6.53 -0.65
C ASN A 69 -22.53 -8.03 -1.01
N VAL A 70 -22.23 -8.43 -2.24
CA VAL A 70 -22.28 -9.81 -2.74
C VAL A 70 -20.89 -10.34 -3.07
N SER A 71 -20.12 -9.58 -3.84
CA SER A 71 -18.79 -9.96 -4.32
C SER A 71 -17.73 -9.44 -3.35
N ASN A 72 -16.87 -10.33 -2.85
CA ASN A 72 -15.79 -9.98 -1.89
C ASN A 72 -16.28 -9.08 -0.73
N SER A 73 -17.49 -9.39 -0.23
CA SER A 73 -18.22 -8.56 0.74
C SER A 73 -17.49 -8.34 2.06
N ALA A 74 -16.51 -9.15 2.39
CA ALA A 74 -15.64 -8.92 3.54
C ALA A 74 -14.79 -7.63 3.44
N TYR A 75 -14.64 -7.10 2.23
CA TYR A 75 -13.92 -5.85 1.97
C TYR A 75 -14.83 -4.66 1.71
N TYR A 76 -16.16 -4.83 1.76
CA TYR A 76 -17.14 -3.79 1.51
C TYR A 76 -17.69 -3.20 2.81
N ILE A 77 -17.88 -1.89 2.83
CA ILE A 77 -18.53 -1.13 3.90
C ILE A 77 -19.66 -0.32 3.26
N ASP A 78 -20.88 -0.54 3.70
CA ASP A 78 -22.07 0.25 3.35
C ASP A 78 -22.02 1.59 4.09
N ASN A 79 -22.24 2.68 3.37
CA ASN A 79 -22.29 4.04 3.94
C ASN A 79 -23.65 4.74 3.67
N GLY A 80 -24.64 4.05 3.14
CA GLY A 80 -25.99 4.58 2.87
C GLY A 80 -26.29 4.68 1.38
N ASP A 81 -27.18 5.58 1.02
CA ASP A 81 -27.74 5.72 -0.34
C ASP A 81 -27.55 7.13 -0.94
N GLY A 82 -26.78 8.00 -0.29
CA GLY A 82 -26.56 9.38 -0.71
C GLY A 82 -27.79 10.29 -0.65
N PHE A 83 -29.00 9.74 -0.62
CA PHE A 83 -30.27 10.46 -0.70
C PHE A 83 -30.98 10.65 0.64
N THR A 84 -30.68 9.84 1.63
CA THR A 84 -31.25 9.93 2.98
C THR A 84 -30.28 10.61 3.96
N ALA A 85 -30.81 11.05 5.10
CA ALA A 85 -29.96 11.64 6.15
C ALA A 85 -29.06 10.54 6.77
N PRO A 86 -27.77 10.86 7.09
CA PRO A 86 -27.21 12.20 7.12
C PRO A 86 -26.60 12.70 5.79
N GLN A 87 -26.33 11.85 4.79
CA GLN A 87 -25.60 12.25 3.58
C GLN A 87 -26.23 13.46 2.87
N ASN A 88 -27.55 13.47 2.67
CA ASN A 88 -28.25 14.54 1.96
C ASN A 88 -28.46 15.84 2.75
N THR A 89 -28.11 15.86 4.04
CA THR A 89 -28.42 16.98 4.94
C THR A 89 -27.22 17.53 5.68
N ASP A 90 -26.16 16.73 5.86
CA ASP A 90 -24.95 17.11 6.59
C ASP A 90 -23.72 17.15 5.66
N PRO A 91 -23.23 18.35 5.30
CA PRO A 91 -22.09 18.48 4.39
C PRO A 91 -20.76 18.02 5.00
N THR A 92 -20.72 17.63 6.27
CA THR A 92 -19.54 17.06 6.91
C THR A 92 -19.44 15.55 6.73
N VAL A 93 -20.52 14.91 6.27
CA VAL A 93 -20.56 13.48 5.98
C VAL A 93 -20.11 13.24 4.55
N ILE A 94 -19.25 12.25 4.36
CA ILE A 94 -18.81 11.81 3.03
C ILE A 94 -20.02 11.28 2.24
N GLN A 95 -20.13 11.68 0.97
CA GLN A 95 -21.28 11.37 0.11
C GLN A 95 -21.20 9.98 -0.53
N PHE A 96 -20.02 9.35 -0.57
CA PHE A 96 -19.90 8.01 -1.14
C PHE A 96 -20.79 6.99 -0.43
N ASP A 97 -21.55 6.23 -1.19
CA ASP A 97 -22.54 5.28 -0.69
C ASP A 97 -21.91 3.99 -0.17
N GLY A 98 -20.69 3.74 -0.58
CA GLY A 98 -19.89 2.63 -0.05
C GLY A 98 -18.40 2.82 -0.19
N PHE A 99 -17.68 2.02 0.60
CA PHE A 99 -16.23 2.02 0.66
C PHE A 99 -15.68 0.59 0.65
N THR A 100 -14.41 0.47 0.30
CA THR A 100 -13.65 -0.71 0.72
C THR A 100 -13.22 -0.56 2.19
N THR A 101 -12.98 -1.68 2.87
CA THR A 101 -12.10 -1.66 4.05
C THR A 101 -10.71 -1.15 3.64
N PRO A 102 -9.85 -0.71 4.59
CA PRO A 102 -8.47 -0.39 4.25
C PRO A 102 -7.78 -1.59 3.58
N LEU A 103 -7.32 -1.38 2.34
CA LEU A 103 -6.60 -2.37 1.55
C LEU A 103 -5.12 -1.97 1.47
N THR A 104 -4.25 -2.94 1.22
CA THR A 104 -2.82 -2.71 1.07
C THR A 104 -2.37 -3.13 -0.31
N ALA A 105 -1.80 -2.20 -1.08
CA ALA A 105 -1.07 -2.48 -2.29
C ALA A 105 0.40 -2.77 -1.93
N THR A 106 0.98 -3.82 -2.49
CA THR A 106 2.38 -4.18 -2.27
C THR A 106 3.04 -4.62 -3.56
N ALA A 107 4.35 -4.37 -3.69
CA ALA A 107 5.16 -4.94 -4.76
C ALA A 107 6.57 -5.22 -4.27
N ASN A 108 7.19 -6.27 -4.81
CA ASN A 108 8.61 -6.49 -4.69
C ASN A 108 9.34 -5.55 -5.66
N VAL A 109 10.43 -4.95 -5.21
CA VAL A 109 11.20 -3.97 -5.98
C VAL A 109 12.69 -4.20 -5.71
N ASN A 110 13.54 -3.68 -6.59
CA ASN A 110 14.98 -3.64 -6.30
C ASN A 110 15.30 -2.35 -5.55
N CYS A 111 15.92 -2.46 -4.40
CA CYS A 111 16.44 -1.31 -3.67
C CYS A 111 17.38 -0.47 -4.56
N GLY A 112 17.18 0.84 -4.61
CA GLY A 112 18.02 1.78 -5.35
C GLY A 112 17.68 1.96 -6.83
N ASP A 113 16.80 1.14 -7.41
CA ASP A 113 16.33 1.33 -8.78
C ASP A 113 15.20 2.38 -8.84
N THR A 114 14.98 2.94 -10.03
CA THR A 114 13.89 3.92 -10.23
C THR A 114 12.62 3.23 -10.70
N TYR A 115 11.52 3.58 -10.06
CA TYR A 115 10.16 3.11 -10.39
C TYR A 115 9.23 4.28 -10.67
N HIS A 116 8.23 4.04 -11.52
CA HIS A 116 7.13 4.95 -11.78
C HIS A 116 5.82 4.36 -11.25
N ILE A 117 5.05 5.15 -10.51
CA ILE A 117 3.69 4.80 -10.12
C ILE A 117 2.70 5.79 -10.71
N LYS A 118 1.63 5.26 -11.30
CA LYS A 118 0.51 6.02 -11.86
C LYS A 118 -0.76 5.63 -11.11
N ILE A 119 -1.44 6.62 -10.53
CA ILE A 119 -2.69 6.45 -9.82
C ILE A 119 -3.82 6.92 -10.75
N VAL A 120 -4.83 6.09 -10.92
CA VAL A 120 -5.97 6.38 -11.80
C VAL A 120 -7.26 6.04 -11.09
N VAL A 121 -8.23 6.95 -11.15
CA VAL A 121 -9.64 6.72 -10.83
C VAL A 121 -10.41 7.01 -12.11
N ALA A 122 -11.39 6.20 -12.45
CA ALA A 122 -12.17 6.40 -13.67
C ALA A 122 -13.60 5.92 -13.47
N ASP A 123 -14.54 6.78 -13.88
CA ASP A 123 -15.92 6.39 -14.09
C ASP A 123 -15.99 5.54 -15.36
N ALA A 124 -16.73 4.46 -15.30
CA ALA A 124 -16.92 3.59 -16.44
C ALA A 124 -18.38 3.63 -16.89
N VAL A 125 -18.57 4.01 -18.15
CA VAL A 125 -19.83 4.09 -18.90
C VAL A 125 -20.47 5.48 -18.90
N ASP A 126 -20.47 6.25 -17.83
CA ASP A 126 -21.04 7.58 -17.78
C ASP A 126 -20.09 8.58 -17.09
N TRP A 127 -20.60 9.70 -16.59
CA TRP A 127 -19.86 10.77 -15.91
C TRP A 127 -20.66 11.32 -14.71
N VAL A 128 -21.52 10.51 -14.14
CA VAL A 128 -22.40 10.87 -13.03
C VAL A 128 -22.03 9.97 -11.85
N TRP A 129 -22.06 10.50 -10.66
CA TRP A 129 -21.69 9.80 -9.42
C TRP A 129 -20.17 9.54 -9.28
N ASP A 130 -19.58 10.28 -8.39
CA ASP A 130 -18.13 10.31 -8.23
C ASP A 130 -17.59 9.07 -7.53
N SER A 131 -16.37 8.70 -7.92
CA SER A 131 -15.55 7.73 -7.18
C SER A 131 -14.24 8.36 -6.73
N GLY A 132 -13.67 7.85 -5.65
CA GLY A 132 -12.48 8.42 -5.06
C GLY A 132 -11.59 7.43 -4.31
N ILE A 133 -10.36 7.89 -4.08
CA ILE A 133 -9.34 7.14 -3.35
C ILE A 133 -8.84 7.96 -2.18
N PHE A 134 -8.77 7.32 -1.02
CA PHE A 134 -8.13 7.84 0.17
C PHE A 134 -6.83 7.08 0.41
N LEU A 135 -5.72 7.79 0.44
CA LEU A 135 -4.41 7.22 0.78
C LEU A 135 -4.12 7.48 2.27
N GLU A 136 -3.75 6.45 3.01
CA GLU A 136 -3.31 6.61 4.39
C GLU A 136 -2.01 7.42 4.43
N ALA A 137 -2.02 8.54 5.15
CA ALA A 137 -0.84 9.39 5.28
C ALA A 137 0.34 8.62 5.87
N GLY A 138 1.51 8.72 5.22
CA GLY A 138 2.71 8.01 5.64
C GLY A 138 2.70 6.51 5.38
N SER A 139 1.68 5.95 4.73
CA SER A 139 1.62 4.52 4.42
C SER A 139 2.41 4.11 3.18
N PHE A 140 2.80 5.06 2.32
CA PHE A 140 3.77 4.77 1.27
C PHE A 140 5.12 4.51 1.92
N TYR A 141 5.45 3.24 2.07
CA TYR A 141 6.53 2.78 2.90
C TYR A 141 7.45 1.83 2.12
N SER A 142 8.73 2.15 2.19
CA SER A 142 9.82 1.28 1.79
C SER A 142 10.70 1.14 3.03
N PRO A 143 10.66 0.01 3.75
CA PRO A 143 11.32 -0.13 5.04
C PRO A 143 12.83 0.06 4.89
N THR A 144 13.41 1.01 5.62
CA THR A 144 14.86 1.16 5.74
C THR A 144 15.38 0.21 6.81
N LEU A 145 16.58 -0.31 6.59
CA LEU A 145 17.28 -1.04 7.64
C LEU A 145 17.60 -0.06 8.78
N ALA A 146 17.11 -0.37 9.97
CA ALA A 146 17.48 0.31 11.19
C ALA A 146 18.25 -0.65 12.09
N VAL A 147 19.38 -0.20 12.62
CA VAL A 147 20.15 -0.91 13.65
C VAL A 147 19.93 -0.18 14.97
N SER A 148 19.53 -0.92 15.98
CA SER A 148 19.40 -0.42 17.35
C SER A 148 20.23 -1.27 18.31
N ASP A 149 20.60 -0.70 19.43
CA ASP A 149 21.27 -1.38 20.52
C ASP A 149 20.43 -1.31 21.79
N ASN A 150 20.77 -2.14 22.79
CA ASN A 150 20.08 -2.19 24.07
C ASN A 150 20.49 -1.06 25.05
N LEU A 151 21.41 -0.19 24.67
CA LEU A 151 21.93 0.88 25.51
C LEU A 151 21.50 2.29 25.06
N GLY A 152 20.83 2.40 23.89
CA GLY A 152 20.39 3.65 23.29
C GLY A 152 21.54 4.51 22.77
N LEU A 153 22.62 3.87 22.34
CA LEU A 153 23.80 4.56 21.77
C LEU A 153 23.56 4.87 20.28
N ASP A 154 24.24 5.90 19.81
CA ASP A 154 24.24 6.19 18.37
C ASP A 154 24.90 5.03 17.60
N SER A 155 24.17 4.48 16.65
CA SER A 155 24.60 3.32 15.85
C SER A 155 25.83 3.57 14.98
N SER A 156 26.27 4.82 14.83
CA SER A 156 27.43 5.15 14.00
C SER A 156 28.80 5.00 14.71
N ILE A 157 28.85 5.15 16.06
CA ILE A 157 30.08 5.02 16.85
C ILE A 157 29.72 4.50 18.24
N MET A 158 30.09 3.26 18.52
CA MET A 158 29.94 2.69 19.87
C MET A 158 31.29 2.64 20.59
N ASN A 159 31.42 3.47 21.64
CA ASN A 159 32.51 3.33 22.60
C ASN A 159 31.99 2.58 23.82
N ILE A 160 32.38 1.32 23.97
CA ILE A 160 31.99 0.45 25.08
C ILE A 160 33.15 0.23 26.05
N THR A 161 32.84 0.20 27.32
CA THR A 161 33.79 -0.23 28.35
C THR A 161 33.96 -1.74 28.31
N CYS A 162 35.16 -2.22 28.69
CA CYS A 162 35.43 -3.67 28.78
C CYS A 162 34.38 -4.40 29.62
N ASN A 163 33.97 -5.57 29.16
CA ASN A 163 32.94 -6.42 29.79
C ASN A 163 31.51 -5.93 29.71
N THR A 164 31.19 -4.95 28.89
CA THR A 164 29.80 -4.55 28.61
C THR A 164 29.25 -5.43 27.48
N GLN A 165 28.16 -6.13 27.76
CA GLN A 165 27.46 -6.89 26.72
C GLN A 165 26.53 -5.96 25.97
N ILE A 166 26.67 -5.92 24.64
CA ILE A 166 25.78 -5.19 23.74
C ILE A 166 24.97 -6.18 22.92
N THR A 167 23.67 -5.93 22.83
CA THR A 167 22.78 -6.62 21.88
C THR A 167 22.49 -5.66 20.74
N LEU A 168 22.89 -6.01 19.54
CA LEU A 168 22.53 -5.29 18.30
C LEU A 168 21.29 -5.96 17.69
N THR A 169 20.32 -5.14 17.35
CA THR A 169 19.10 -5.59 16.66
C THR A 169 19.00 -4.89 15.32
N ALA A 170 18.96 -5.66 14.25
CA ALA A 170 18.66 -5.14 12.92
C ALA A 170 17.14 -5.27 12.66
N ASN A 171 16.51 -4.17 12.27
CA ASN A 171 15.09 -4.10 11.95
C ASN A 171 14.92 -3.43 10.59
N GLY A 172 14.00 -3.95 9.79
CA GLY A 172 13.75 -3.44 8.43
C GLY A 172 14.22 -4.44 7.37
N GLY A 173 14.40 -3.96 6.16
CA GLY A 173 14.62 -4.83 5.00
C GLY A 173 13.32 -5.51 4.55
N GLY A 174 13.35 -6.27 3.49
CA GLY A 174 12.18 -6.95 2.95
C GLY A 174 11.92 -8.32 3.58
N LEU A 175 10.93 -9.01 3.04
CA LEU A 175 10.50 -10.33 3.53
C LEU A 175 11.60 -11.42 3.50
N ALA A 176 12.64 -11.23 2.69
CA ALA A 176 13.76 -12.16 2.54
C ALA A 176 15.09 -11.57 3.07
N ALA A 177 15.06 -10.52 3.88
CA ALA A 177 16.26 -9.87 4.37
C ALA A 177 17.11 -10.85 5.24
N ASN A 178 18.37 -10.97 4.87
CA ASN A 178 19.37 -11.71 5.63
C ASN A 178 20.37 -10.73 6.21
N TYR A 179 20.61 -10.80 7.50
CA TYR A 179 21.55 -9.95 8.20
C TYR A 179 22.84 -10.69 8.49
N GLN A 180 23.97 -10.06 8.21
CA GLN A 180 25.28 -10.56 8.55
C GLN A 180 26.04 -9.47 9.30
N TRP A 181 26.70 -9.83 10.36
CA TRP A 181 27.51 -8.91 11.15
C TRP A 181 28.99 -9.16 10.89
N PHE A 182 29.72 -8.09 10.73
CA PHE A 182 31.16 -8.16 10.44
C PHE A 182 31.94 -7.34 11.47
N ASP A 183 33.12 -7.79 11.84
CA ASP A 183 34.08 -6.98 12.59
C ASP A 183 34.76 -5.93 11.70
N SER A 184 35.60 -5.08 12.29
CA SER A 184 36.33 -4.00 11.55
C SER A 184 37.33 -4.55 10.52
N SER A 185 37.60 -5.83 10.53
CA SER A 185 38.49 -6.53 9.58
C SER A 185 37.69 -7.30 8.52
N LEU A 186 36.36 -7.07 8.46
CA LEU A 186 35.42 -7.74 7.57
C LEU A 186 35.31 -9.27 7.79
N ASN A 187 35.58 -9.74 8.97
CA ASN A 187 35.27 -11.12 9.34
C ASN A 187 33.81 -11.22 9.83
N LEU A 188 33.13 -12.25 9.39
CA LEU A 188 31.79 -12.58 9.87
C LEU A 188 31.83 -12.94 11.37
N ILE A 189 30.93 -12.34 12.16
CA ILE A 189 30.82 -12.53 13.61
C ILE A 189 29.45 -13.06 14.01
#